data_44b5b6816bb9cc7399719f0c08982ea9
#
_entry.id   44b5b6816bb9cc7399719f0c08982ea9
#
_cell.length_a   1.000
_cell.length_b   1.000
_cell.length_c   1.000
_cell.angle_alpha   90.00
_cell.angle_beta   90.00
_cell.angle_gamma   90.00
#
_symmetry.space_group_name_H-M   'P 1'
#
loop_
_entity.id
_entity.type
_entity.pdbx_description
1 polymer ?
#
loop_
_entity_poly.entity_id
_entity_poly.type
_entity_poly.pdbx_seq_one_letter_code
_entity_poly.pdbx_strand_id
1 'polypeptide(L)'
;MHTQNSQQKSIEKLSVEEIKAFQNQKLQDQIAYLAKHSKFYQDLFEQNKIDWKRIKSTEDLKLIPVTTKNDLQQRNLDFLCVPLPEIIDYSTTSGTLGDPVTFGLTNQDLERLADNELNSFQRIGVQKGDVVQMMTTIDRRFMAGLAYFLGLRKLGAGVVRVGAGVPQLQWDSILKYQPKFLVAVPSFLLKMIDYAEKNNIDFNTSSVKAVLCIGEALRDRDLKPSLLAQKITSKWNIQLFSTYASTEMSTAFTECEIGVGGHHQPDLIITEILDEENNEVENGELGELTITTLGVEGMPLLRFKTGDLVRKHSEKCKCGSHTYRLGPVEGRKQHMIKYKGTTLYPPALQDVLSHFDEIKLHLIEIYSNELGTDEILIRLVSIDETDDFLAKIKDHFRAKMRVTPSIKFENFETLQTVIFKPESRKPITFIDYRENS
;
A
#
# COMPACT_ATOMS: atom_id res chain seq x y z
N MET A 1 4.46 -26.24 35.86
CA MET A 1 4.07 -24.94 36.38
C MET A 1 3.06 -24.35 35.41
N HIS A 2 1.82 -24.20 35.86
CA HIS A 2 0.69 -23.77 35.05
C HIS A 2 0.82 -22.26 34.76
N THR A 3 1.10 -21.88 33.53
CA THR A 3 0.88 -20.53 33.06
C THR A 3 -0.58 -20.40 32.65
N GLN A 4 -1.32 -19.64 33.41
CA GLN A 4 -2.70 -19.25 33.13
C GLN A 4 -2.75 -18.59 31.73
N ASN A 5 -3.37 -19.29 30.79
CA ASN A 5 -3.75 -18.77 29.50
C ASN A 5 -4.99 -17.87 29.73
N SER A 6 -4.76 -16.63 30.18
CA SER A 6 -5.77 -15.58 30.02
C SER A 6 -5.88 -15.34 28.53
N GLN A 7 -6.96 -15.78 27.89
CA GLN A 7 -7.34 -15.37 26.54
C GLN A 7 -7.55 -13.85 26.55
N GLN A 8 -6.47 -13.12 26.35
CA GLN A 8 -6.54 -11.69 26.12
C GLN A 8 -7.32 -11.53 24.81
N LYS A 9 -8.54 -10.99 24.88
CA LYS A 9 -9.34 -10.71 23.68
C LYS A 9 -8.46 -9.93 22.70
N SER A 10 -8.39 -10.37 21.45
CA SER A 10 -7.75 -9.59 20.39
C SER A 10 -8.36 -8.19 20.39
N ILE A 11 -7.52 -7.16 20.32
CA ILE A 11 -7.94 -5.75 20.35
C ILE A 11 -9.04 -5.45 19.32
N GLU A 12 -9.05 -6.14 18.19
CA GLU A 12 -10.04 -6.01 17.12
C GLU A 12 -11.47 -6.45 17.52
N LYS A 13 -11.59 -7.19 18.60
CA LYS A 13 -12.88 -7.69 19.15
C LYS A 13 -13.34 -6.89 20.37
N LEU A 14 -12.57 -5.89 20.79
CA LEU A 14 -12.98 -4.94 21.81
C LEU A 14 -14.07 -4.02 21.26
N SER A 15 -14.85 -3.37 22.12
CA SER A 15 -15.80 -2.34 21.68
C SER A 15 -15.06 -1.14 21.08
N VAL A 16 -15.76 -0.33 20.31
CA VAL A 16 -15.19 0.89 19.71
C VAL A 16 -14.67 1.83 20.80
N GLU A 17 -15.39 1.93 21.93
CA GLU A 17 -15.00 2.76 23.07
C GLU A 17 -13.75 2.22 23.77
N GLU A 18 -13.61 0.90 23.92
CA GLU A 18 -12.41 0.27 24.48
C GLU A 18 -11.20 0.47 23.57
N ILE A 19 -11.36 0.30 22.23
CA ILE A 19 -10.32 0.58 21.24
C ILE A 19 -9.88 2.04 21.33
N LYS A 20 -10.84 2.97 21.39
CA LYS A 20 -10.55 4.41 21.48
C LYS A 20 -9.80 4.76 22.77
N ALA A 21 -10.24 4.22 23.91
CA ALA A 21 -9.55 4.43 25.19
C ALA A 21 -8.10 3.91 25.15
N PHE A 22 -7.89 2.75 24.55
CA PHE A 22 -6.56 2.19 24.34
C PHE A 22 -5.70 3.09 23.44
N GLN A 23 -6.23 3.57 22.31
CA GLN A 23 -5.53 4.46 21.40
C GLN A 23 -5.20 5.80 22.06
N ASN A 24 -6.09 6.37 22.86
CA ASN A 24 -5.83 7.60 23.59
C ASN A 24 -4.66 7.47 24.57
N GLN A 25 -4.56 6.34 25.27
CA GLN A 25 -3.41 6.08 26.15
C GLN A 25 -2.11 5.95 25.35
N LYS A 26 -2.12 5.15 24.28
CA LYS A 26 -0.94 4.96 23.42
C LYS A 26 -0.50 6.25 22.74
N LEU A 27 -1.45 7.10 22.36
CA LEU A 27 -1.16 8.42 21.78
C LEU A 27 -0.44 9.31 22.79
N GLN A 28 -0.90 9.36 24.03
CA GLN A 28 -0.24 10.15 25.08
C GLN A 28 1.20 9.68 25.32
N ASP A 29 1.42 8.34 25.38
CA ASP A 29 2.74 7.75 25.53
C ASP A 29 3.64 8.12 24.34
N GLN A 30 3.13 8.05 23.10
CA GLN A 30 3.86 8.36 21.88
C GLN A 30 4.22 9.85 21.80
N ILE A 31 3.29 10.74 22.12
CA ILE A 31 3.55 12.20 22.09
C ILE A 31 4.60 12.58 23.17
N ALA A 32 4.51 12.00 24.38
CA ALA A 32 5.51 12.22 25.42
C ALA A 32 6.91 11.71 25.01
N TYR A 33 6.96 10.59 24.27
CA TYR A 33 8.19 10.04 23.73
C TYR A 33 8.79 10.98 22.67
N LEU A 34 7.99 11.44 21.69
CA LEU A 34 8.41 12.37 20.66
C LEU A 34 8.89 13.71 21.21
N ALA A 35 8.17 14.28 22.18
CA ALA A 35 8.55 15.54 22.83
C ALA A 35 9.90 15.45 23.56
N LYS A 36 10.32 14.26 23.97
CA LYS A 36 11.59 14.03 24.66
C LYS A 36 12.73 13.65 23.72
N HIS A 37 12.47 12.91 22.63
CA HIS A 37 13.52 12.23 21.88
C HIS A 37 13.67 12.71 20.42
N SER A 38 12.62 13.25 19.77
CA SER A 38 12.70 13.72 18.40
C SER A 38 12.98 15.21 18.32
N LYS A 39 14.11 15.58 17.73
CA LYS A 39 14.45 16.99 17.48
C LYS A 39 13.41 17.69 16.61
N PHE A 40 12.91 16.99 15.58
CA PHE A 40 11.88 17.54 14.70
C PHE A 40 10.60 17.91 15.46
N TYR A 41 10.07 17.00 16.30
CA TYR A 41 8.82 17.25 17.01
C TYR A 41 8.99 18.21 18.19
N GLN A 42 10.16 18.29 18.81
CA GLN A 42 10.47 19.35 19.78
C GLN A 42 10.35 20.73 19.15
N ASP A 43 11.00 20.92 17.99
CA ASP A 43 10.93 22.19 17.25
C ASP A 43 9.50 22.50 16.79
N LEU A 44 8.76 21.50 16.30
CA LEU A 44 7.38 21.67 15.86
C LEU A 44 6.47 22.13 17.00
N PHE A 45 6.60 21.54 18.18
CA PHE A 45 5.82 21.91 19.36
C PHE A 45 6.17 23.33 19.84
N GLU A 46 7.46 23.66 19.88
CA GLU A 46 7.94 24.98 20.31
C GLU A 46 7.50 26.09 19.35
N GLN A 47 7.74 25.92 18.05
CA GLN A 47 7.40 26.90 17.02
C GLN A 47 5.89 27.19 16.94
N ASN A 48 5.07 26.17 17.17
CA ASN A 48 3.61 26.30 17.14
C ASN A 48 3.01 26.56 18.54
N LYS A 49 3.83 26.72 19.58
CA LYS A 49 3.40 26.94 20.98
C LYS A 49 2.43 25.88 21.48
N ILE A 50 2.67 24.62 21.13
CA ILE A 50 1.80 23.49 21.49
C ILE A 50 2.24 22.96 22.86
N ASP A 51 1.33 23.02 23.82
CA ASP A 51 1.46 22.27 25.07
C ASP A 51 1.02 20.83 24.82
N TRP A 52 1.96 19.98 24.42
CA TRP A 52 1.72 18.58 24.11
C TRP A 52 1.10 17.78 25.27
N LYS A 53 1.28 18.23 26.53
CA LYS A 53 0.66 17.61 27.70
C LYS A 53 -0.87 17.74 27.73
N ARG A 54 -1.40 18.67 26.94
CA ARG A 54 -2.86 18.88 26.80
C ARG A 54 -3.51 17.94 25.78
N ILE A 55 -2.72 17.25 24.95
CA ILE A 55 -3.20 16.27 24.00
C ILE A 55 -3.51 14.97 24.76
N LYS A 56 -4.80 14.63 24.91
CA LYS A 56 -5.27 13.52 25.72
C LYS A 56 -6.02 12.46 24.94
N SER A 57 -6.49 12.81 23.75
CA SER A 57 -7.33 11.97 22.92
C SER A 57 -6.98 12.11 21.43
N THR A 58 -7.48 11.19 20.62
CA THR A 58 -7.33 11.24 19.15
C THR A 58 -8.00 12.48 18.57
N GLU A 59 -9.05 13.01 19.18
CA GLU A 59 -9.72 14.26 18.78
C GLU A 59 -8.85 15.50 18.97
N ASP A 60 -7.87 15.44 19.87
CA ASP A 60 -6.95 16.55 20.10
C ASP A 60 -5.85 16.63 19.04
N LEU A 61 -5.68 15.58 18.20
CA LEU A 61 -4.68 15.57 17.10
C LEU A 61 -4.82 16.78 16.19
N LYS A 62 -6.02 17.28 15.95
CA LYS A 62 -6.27 18.50 15.16
C LYS A 62 -5.56 19.75 15.68
N LEU A 63 -5.12 19.76 16.94
CA LEU A 63 -4.34 20.86 17.52
C LEU A 63 -2.86 20.82 17.12
N ILE A 64 -2.40 19.72 16.54
CA ILE A 64 -1.02 19.51 16.09
C ILE A 64 -0.99 19.71 14.56
N PRO A 65 -0.07 20.52 14.02
CA PRO A 65 0.12 20.62 12.58
C PRO A 65 0.41 19.26 11.94
N VAL A 66 -0.04 19.08 10.71
CA VAL A 66 0.32 17.89 9.91
C VAL A 66 1.81 17.91 9.56
N THR A 67 2.40 16.75 9.44
CA THR A 67 3.76 16.55 8.90
C THR A 67 3.67 15.93 7.51
N THR A 68 4.67 16.14 6.69
CA THR A 68 4.64 15.78 5.26
C THR A 68 5.90 15.03 4.83
N LYS A 69 5.87 14.48 3.64
CA LYS A 69 7.05 13.85 3.02
C LYS A 69 8.19 14.87 2.82
N ASN A 70 7.86 16.14 2.55
CA ASN A 70 8.86 17.19 2.41
C ASN A 70 9.62 17.42 3.72
N ASP A 71 8.93 17.41 4.86
CA ASP A 71 9.56 17.51 6.18
C ASP A 71 10.54 16.35 6.43
N LEU A 72 10.11 15.13 6.10
CA LEU A 72 10.97 13.94 6.17
C LEU A 72 12.19 14.02 5.24
N GLN A 73 12.06 14.59 4.05
CA GLN A 73 13.17 14.74 3.11
C GLN A 73 14.17 15.80 3.56
N GLN A 74 13.67 16.94 4.04
CA GLN A 74 14.53 18.06 4.44
C GLN A 74 15.21 17.83 5.78
N ARG A 75 14.56 17.11 6.71
CA ARG A 75 15.00 16.99 8.10
C ARG A 75 15.05 15.52 8.57
N ASN A 76 15.38 14.58 7.69
CA ASN A 76 15.25 13.13 7.93
C ASN A 76 15.83 12.68 9.29
N LEU A 77 17.08 13.07 9.62
CA LEU A 77 17.74 12.67 10.87
C LEU A 77 17.13 13.31 12.12
N ASP A 78 16.43 14.43 12.01
CA ASP A 78 15.76 15.08 13.13
C ASP A 78 14.51 14.30 13.61
N PHE A 79 13.97 13.41 12.77
CA PHE A 79 12.90 12.48 13.15
C PHE A 79 13.41 11.32 14.01
N LEU A 80 14.72 11.05 14.01
CA LEU A 80 15.29 9.93 14.73
C LEU A 80 15.18 10.18 16.25
N CYS A 81 14.65 9.20 16.97
CA CYS A 81 14.43 9.26 18.42
C CYS A 81 15.48 8.50 19.23
N VAL A 82 16.36 7.76 18.58
CA VAL A 82 17.40 6.94 19.20
C VAL A 82 18.78 7.27 18.62
N PRO A 83 19.89 6.98 19.34
CA PRO A 83 21.23 7.09 18.77
C PRO A 83 21.44 6.13 17.59
N LEU A 84 22.24 6.55 16.60
CA LEU A 84 22.53 5.72 15.41
C LEU A 84 23.00 4.28 15.72
N PRO A 85 23.80 4.02 16.77
CA PRO A 85 24.20 2.64 17.10
C PRO A 85 23.06 1.71 17.52
N GLU A 86 21.87 2.22 17.82
CA GLU A 86 20.68 1.41 18.14
C GLU A 86 19.87 1.02 16.89
N ILE A 87 20.23 1.57 15.73
CA ILE A 87 19.58 1.23 14.45
C ILE A 87 20.13 -0.10 13.95
N ILE A 88 19.23 -1.05 13.75
CA ILE A 88 19.52 -2.42 13.30
C ILE A 88 19.28 -2.60 11.79
N ASP A 89 18.27 -1.90 11.23
CA ASP A 89 17.95 -1.95 9.80
C ASP A 89 17.68 -0.56 9.23
N TYR A 90 18.04 -0.37 7.97
CA TYR A 90 17.79 0.85 7.21
C TYR A 90 16.90 0.55 6.02
N SER A 91 15.66 0.97 6.10
CA SER A 91 14.69 0.84 5.01
C SER A 91 14.48 2.16 4.28
N THR A 92 14.14 2.11 2.98
CA THR A 92 13.89 3.32 2.19
C THR A 92 12.56 3.28 1.49
N THR A 93 11.94 4.47 1.38
CA THR A 93 10.77 4.64 0.53
C THR A 93 11.10 4.45 -0.95
N SER A 94 10.08 4.21 -1.78
CA SER A 94 10.25 4.01 -3.23
C SER A 94 10.41 5.33 -3.98
N GLY A 95 11.22 6.22 -3.63
CA GLY A 95 11.61 7.49 -4.30
C GLY A 95 10.96 7.89 -5.64
N THR A 96 9.65 7.74 -5.78
CA THR A 96 8.92 8.08 -7.01
C THR A 96 8.90 9.58 -7.30
N LEU A 97 9.23 10.40 -6.30
CA LEU A 97 9.32 11.85 -6.40
C LEU A 97 10.43 12.34 -5.45
N GLY A 98 11.59 12.66 -6.00
CA GLY A 98 12.75 13.14 -5.26
C GLY A 98 13.54 12.04 -4.55
N ASP A 99 14.47 12.44 -3.67
CA ASP A 99 15.34 11.52 -2.96
C ASP A 99 14.56 10.57 -2.05
N PRO A 100 14.93 9.27 -2.02
CA PRO A 100 14.31 8.31 -1.11
C PRO A 100 14.51 8.72 0.35
N VAL A 101 13.45 8.68 1.14
CA VAL A 101 13.52 8.88 2.59
C VAL A 101 14.02 7.59 3.24
N THR A 102 14.96 7.71 4.17
CA THR A 102 15.48 6.58 4.93
C THR A 102 14.80 6.51 6.29
N PHE A 103 14.39 5.30 6.69
CA PHE A 103 13.89 4.97 8.02
C PHE A 103 14.89 4.08 8.73
N GLY A 104 15.32 4.51 9.91
CA GLY A 104 16.12 3.70 10.83
C GLY A 104 15.21 2.92 11.76
N LEU A 105 15.40 1.60 11.82
CA LEU A 105 14.59 0.67 12.61
C LEU A 105 15.42 0.07 13.73
N THR A 106 14.90 0.07 14.94
CA THR A 106 15.49 -0.61 16.10
C THR A 106 15.07 -2.08 16.14
N ASN A 107 15.63 -2.84 17.09
CA ASN A 107 15.16 -4.21 17.32
C ASN A 107 13.67 -4.25 17.72
N GLN A 108 13.20 -3.28 18.49
CA GLN A 108 11.79 -3.17 18.87
C GLN A 108 10.90 -2.88 17.66
N ASP A 109 11.35 -2.04 16.73
CA ASP A 109 10.63 -1.77 15.48
C ASP A 109 10.52 -3.02 14.61
N LEU A 110 11.56 -3.85 14.54
CA LEU A 110 11.53 -5.12 13.82
C LEU A 110 10.56 -6.12 14.47
N GLU A 111 10.49 -6.21 15.80
CA GLU A 111 9.50 -7.03 16.50
C GLU A 111 8.07 -6.51 16.28
N ARG A 112 7.88 -5.19 16.26
CA ARG A 112 6.58 -4.56 15.94
C ARG A 112 6.14 -4.87 14.49
N LEU A 113 7.08 -4.83 13.53
CA LEU A 113 6.81 -5.24 12.15
C LEU A 113 6.42 -6.73 12.07
N ALA A 114 7.10 -7.58 12.87
CA ALA A 114 6.75 -8.99 12.97
C ALA A 114 5.33 -9.20 13.51
N ASP A 115 4.89 -8.44 14.51
CA ASP A 115 3.53 -8.49 15.05
C ASP A 115 2.50 -8.02 14.03
N ASN A 116 2.77 -6.92 13.32
CA ASN A 116 1.93 -6.42 12.24
C ASN A 116 1.65 -7.49 11.17
N GLU A 117 2.71 -8.15 10.69
CA GLU A 117 2.56 -9.15 9.64
C GLU A 117 2.06 -10.50 10.17
N LEU A 118 2.35 -10.87 11.42
CA LEU A 118 1.71 -11.99 12.10
C LEU A 118 0.19 -11.83 12.04
N ASN A 119 -0.33 -10.66 12.43
CA ASN A 119 -1.76 -10.35 12.39
C ASN A 119 -2.31 -10.40 10.96
N SER A 120 -1.57 -9.87 9.99
CA SER A 120 -1.93 -9.89 8.56
C SER A 120 -2.07 -11.32 8.03
N PHE A 121 -1.08 -12.18 8.31
CA PHE A 121 -1.10 -13.58 7.87
C PHE A 121 -2.16 -14.41 8.58
N GLN A 122 -2.36 -14.21 9.89
CA GLN A 122 -3.45 -14.88 10.63
C GLN A 122 -4.83 -14.49 10.08
N ARG A 123 -5.01 -13.23 9.70
CA ARG A 123 -6.28 -12.72 9.15
C ARG A 123 -6.65 -13.39 7.84
N ILE A 124 -5.68 -13.74 7.00
CA ILE A 124 -5.92 -14.47 5.76
C ILE A 124 -5.90 -16.00 5.95
N GLY A 125 -5.82 -16.48 7.18
CA GLY A 125 -5.94 -17.89 7.53
C GLY A 125 -4.64 -18.71 7.52
N VAL A 126 -3.46 -18.08 7.45
CA VAL A 126 -2.17 -18.77 7.60
C VAL A 126 -2.02 -19.29 9.03
N GLN A 127 -1.62 -20.54 9.17
CA GLN A 127 -1.42 -21.22 10.46
C GLN A 127 0.03 -21.65 10.64
N LYS A 128 0.40 -21.93 11.88
CA LYS A 128 1.69 -22.56 12.19
C LYS A 128 1.84 -23.85 11.39
N GLY A 129 2.97 -24.01 10.72
CA GLY A 129 3.30 -25.16 9.88
C GLY A 129 2.85 -25.05 8.42
N ASP A 130 2.00 -24.07 8.05
CA ASP A 130 1.75 -23.78 6.63
C ASP A 130 3.03 -23.30 5.94
N VAL A 131 3.13 -23.54 4.63
CA VAL A 131 4.23 -23.02 3.80
C VAL A 131 3.73 -21.83 2.98
N VAL A 132 4.47 -20.74 3.02
CA VAL A 132 4.19 -19.51 2.28
C VAL A 132 5.35 -19.19 1.33
N GLN A 133 5.06 -19.00 0.05
CA GLN A 133 6.06 -18.56 -0.93
C GLN A 133 6.03 -17.05 -1.10
N MET A 134 7.17 -16.41 -0.87
CA MET A 134 7.36 -14.98 -1.07
C MET A 134 7.88 -14.73 -2.49
N MET A 135 7.05 -14.08 -3.31
CA MET A 135 7.35 -13.67 -4.69
C MET A 135 7.71 -12.17 -4.74
N THR A 136 8.26 -11.66 -3.67
CA THR A 136 8.73 -10.27 -3.51
C THR A 136 10.16 -10.25 -2.99
N THR A 137 10.87 -9.14 -3.27
CA THR A 137 12.24 -8.96 -2.79
C THR A 137 12.29 -8.81 -1.27
N ILE A 138 13.35 -9.30 -0.64
CA ILE A 138 13.67 -9.06 0.78
C ILE A 138 14.88 -8.11 0.92
N ASP A 139 15.59 -7.88 -0.17
CA ASP A 139 16.75 -7.00 -0.27
C ASP A 139 16.39 -5.57 -0.71
N ARG A 140 17.38 -4.77 -1.15
CA ARG A 140 17.23 -3.41 -1.67
C ARG A 140 16.55 -2.45 -0.71
N ARG A 141 16.77 -2.62 0.61
CA ARG A 141 16.18 -1.78 1.67
C ARG A 141 14.64 -1.74 1.63
N PHE A 142 14.02 -2.84 1.18
CA PHE A 142 12.57 -2.97 1.06
C PHE A 142 11.98 -3.51 2.36
N MET A 143 11.37 -2.64 3.16
CA MET A 143 10.81 -2.98 4.48
C MET A 143 9.82 -4.15 4.44
N ALA A 144 8.88 -4.13 3.49
CA ALA A 144 7.80 -5.12 3.47
C ALA A 144 8.29 -6.56 3.29
N GLY A 145 9.33 -6.79 2.46
CA GLY A 145 9.89 -8.14 2.29
C GLY A 145 10.46 -8.71 3.57
N LEU A 146 11.18 -7.89 4.35
CA LEU A 146 11.69 -8.27 5.67
C LEU A 146 10.52 -8.46 6.66
N ALA A 147 9.56 -7.55 6.70
CA ALA A 147 8.40 -7.62 7.59
C ALA A 147 7.60 -8.93 7.38
N TYR A 148 7.32 -9.32 6.13
CA TYR A 148 6.65 -10.58 5.82
C TYR A 148 7.43 -11.80 6.36
N PHE A 149 8.75 -11.83 6.13
CA PHE A 149 9.58 -12.90 6.66
C PHE A 149 9.54 -12.97 8.18
N LEU A 150 9.65 -11.83 8.86
CA LEU A 150 9.62 -11.76 10.33
C LEU A 150 8.27 -12.21 10.89
N GLY A 151 7.16 -11.77 10.28
CA GLY A 151 5.80 -12.15 10.69
C GLY A 151 5.56 -13.65 10.52
N LEU A 152 5.91 -14.21 9.36
CA LEU A 152 5.80 -15.65 9.10
C LEU A 152 6.68 -16.48 10.04
N ARG A 153 7.92 -16.05 10.31
CA ARG A 153 8.80 -16.66 11.28
C ARG A 153 8.18 -16.67 12.68
N LYS A 154 7.60 -15.54 13.10
CA LYS A 154 6.93 -15.39 14.40
C LYS A 154 5.69 -16.27 14.50
N LEU A 155 4.94 -16.43 13.41
CA LEU A 155 3.80 -17.33 13.29
C LEU A 155 4.22 -18.81 13.36
N GLY A 156 5.45 -19.14 12.98
CA GLY A 156 5.94 -20.50 12.86
C GLY A 156 5.53 -21.18 11.54
N ALA A 157 5.32 -20.39 10.48
CA ALA A 157 5.10 -20.85 9.12
C ALA A 157 6.44 -21.05 8.38
N GLY A 158 6.48 -22.00 7.45
CA GLY A 158 7.61 -22.20 6.54
C GLY A 158 7.62 -21.12 5.46
N VAL A 159 8.81 -20.60 5.13
CA VAL A 159 8.95 -19.50 4.15
C VAL A 159 9.85 -19.92 2.99
N VAL A 160 9.29 -19.92 1.78
CA VAL A 160 10.05 -20.11 0.53
C VAL A 160 10.33 -18.74 -0.08
N ARG A 161 11.58 -18.28 0.00
CA ARG A 161 12.00 -16.96 -0.49
C ARG A 161 12.51 -17.07 -1.93
N VAL A 162 11.60 -16.92 -2.89
CA VAL A 162 11.95 -17.00 -4.32
C VAL A 162 12.36 -15.63 -4.89
N GLY A 163 11.81 -14.56 -4.31
CA GLY A 163 12.03 -13.21 -4.83
C GLY A 163 11.06 -12.85 -5.96
N ALA A 164 11.25 -11.67 -6.55
CA ALA A 164 10.38 -11.17 -7.61
C ALA A 164 10.76 -11.71 -9.00
N GLY A 165 9.77 -11.80 -9.89
CA GLY A 165 9.96 -12.16 -11.29
C GLY A 165 10.17 -13.66 -11.56
N VAL A 166 10.62 -13.99 -12.78
CA VAL A 166 10.95 -15.34 -13.27
C VAL A 166 9.86 -16.38 -13.01
N PRO A 167 8.78 -16.43 -13.82
CA PRO A 167 7.65 -17.36 -13.63
C PRO A 167 8.07 -18.84 -13.53
N GLN A 168 9.07 -19.26 -14.28
CA GLN A 168 9.60 -20.61 -14.20
C GLN A 168 10.06 -20.96 -12.78
N LEU A 169 10.92 -20.14 -12.20
CA LEU A 169 11.46 -20.38 -10.85
C LEU A 169 10.35 -20.40 -9.79
N GLN A 170 9.32 -19.59 -9.98
CA GLN A 170 8.15 -19.56 -9.09
C GLN A 170 7.42 -20.91 -9.16
N TRP A 171 7.13 -21.41 -10.36
CA TRP A 171 6.44 -22.70 -10.55
C TRP A 171 7.28 -23.88 -10.09
N ASP A 172 8.58 -23.90 -10.37
CA ASP A 172 9.50 -24.94 -9.87
C ASP A 172 9.43 -25.03 -8.34
N SER A 173 9.37 -23.88 -7.68
CA SER A 173 9.25 -23.79 -6.23
C SER A 173 7.87 -24.21 -5.72
N ILE A 174 6.79 -23.81 -6.40
CA ILE A 174 5.41 -24.22 -6.05
C ILE A 174 5.27 -25.74 -6.13
N LEU A 175 5.72 -26.35 -7.22
CA LEU A 175 5.63 -27.80 -7.43
C LEU A 175 6.49 -28.58 -6.43
N LYS A 176 7.64 -28.03 -6.04
CA LYS A 176 8.59 -28.69 -5.13
C LYS A 176 8.19 -28.57 -3.65
N TYR A 177 7.86 -27.36 -3.20
CA TYR A 177 7.63 -27.05 -1.78
C TYR A 177 6.16 -27.00 -1.39
N GLN A 178 5.26 -27.04 -2.36
CA GLN A 178 3.81 -27.06 -2.20
C GLN A 178 3.28 -25.99 -1.23
N PRO A 179 3.62 -24.69 -1.44
CA PRO A 179 3.12 -23.62 -0.59
C PRO A 179 1.60 -23.52 -0.71
N LYS A 180 0.94 -23.32 0.44
CA LYS A 180 -0.50 -23.09 0.51
C LYS A 180 -0.87 -21.63 0.23
N PHE A 181 0.04 -20.70 0.53
CA PHE A 181 -0.14 -19.27 0.36
C PHE A 181 1.01 -18.67 -0.45
N LEU A 182 0.70 -17.60 -1.20
CA LEU A 182 1.70 -16.78 -1.89
C LEU A 182 1.64 -15.33 -1.36
N VAL A 183 2.76 -14.62 -1.45
CA VAL A 183 2.82 -13.16 -1.36
C VAL A 183 3.27 -12.63 -2.72
N ALA A 184 2.42 -11.89 -3.42
CA ALA A 184 2.69 -11.51 -4.80
C ALA A 184 2.07 -10.15 -5.18
N VAL A 185 2.61 -9.55 -6.24
CA VAL A 185 1.96 -8.45 -6.96
C VAL A 185 0.90 -9.04 -7.90
N PRO A 186 -0.36 -8.57 -7.89
CA PRO A 186 -1.45 -9.17 -8.68
C PRO A 186 -1.16 -9.30 -10.17
N SER A 187 -0.61 -8.27 -10.81
CA SER A 187 -0.28 -8.32 -12.25
C SER A 187 0.75 -9.40 -12.59
N PHE A 188 1.59 -9.78 -11.64
CA PHE A 188 2.55 -10.87 -11.83
C PHE A 188 1.87 -12.25 -11.84
N LEU A 189 0.72 -12.41 -11.16
CA LEU A 189 -0.04 -13.67 -11.20
C LEU A 189 -0.57 -13.97 -12.61
N LEU A 190 -0.93 -12.94 -13.39
CA LEU A 190 -1.30 -13.17 -14.80
C LEU A 190 -0.13 -13.72 -15.61
N LYS A 191 1.10 -13.22 -15.38
CA LYS A 191 2.31 -13.79 -16.02
C LYS A 191 2.59 -15.21 -15.58
N MET A 192 2.27 -15.54 -14.32
CA MET A 192 2.36 -16.91 -13.81
C MET A 192 1.36 -17.84 -14.51
N ILE A 193 0.13 -17.39 -14.69
CA ILE A 193 -0.92 -18.13 -15.42
C ILE A 193 -0.50 -18.34 -16.88
N ASP A 194 -0.10 -17.28 -17.58
CA ASP A 194 0.33 -17.35 -18.99
C ASP A 194 1.52 -18.30 -19.18
N TYR A 195 2.47 -18.30 -18.23
CA TYR A 195 3.59 -19.24 -18.25
C TYR A 195 3.12 -20.68 -18.05
N ALA A 196 2.22 -20.91 -17.10
CA ALA A 196 1.70 -22.23 -16.79
C ALA A 196 0.92 -22.82 -17.98
N GLU A 197 0.06 -22.02 -18.63
CA GLU A 197 -0.69 -22.40 -19.83
C GLU A 197 0.27 -22.83 -20.97
N LYS A 198 1.34 -22.06 -21.20
CA LYS A 198 2.35 -22.35 -22.24
C LYS A 198 3.19 -23.60 -21.95
N ASN A 199 3.34 -23.96 -20.68
CA ASN A 199 4.18 -25.08 -20.25
C ASN A 199 3.36 -26.29 -19.75
N ASN A 200 2.04 -26.32 -20.00
CA ASN A 200 1.13 -27.39 -19.60
C ASN A 200 1.16 -27.68 -18.08
N ILE A 201 1.30 -26.64 -17.26
CA ILE A 201 1.21 -26.75 -15.81
C ILE A 201 -0.25 -26.54 -15.41
N ASP A 202 -0.86 -27.55 -14.79
CA ASP A 202 -2.22 -27.40 -14.23
C ASP A 202 -2.16 -26.67 -12.89
N PHE A 203 -2.30 -25.36 -12.96
CA PHE A 203 -2.22 -24.50 -11.78
C PHE A 203 -3.44 -24.64 -10.85
N ASN A 204 -4.58 -25.12 -11.33
CA ASN A 204 -5.78 -25.32 -10.50
C ASN A 204 -5.69 -26.55 -9.61
N THR A 205 -4.81 -27.52 -9.93
CA THR A 205 -4.49 -28.66 -9.05
C THR A 205 -3.29 -28.39 -8.13
N SER A 206 -2.68 -27.20 -8.22
CA SER A 206 -1.56 -26.82 -7.34
C SER A 206 -1.98 -26.75 -5.87
N SER A 207 -0.98 -26.74 -4.98
CA SER A 207 -1.18 -26.59 -3.53
C SER A 207 -1.70 -25.22 -3.12
N VAL A 208 -1.58 -24.21 -3.99
CA VAL A 208 -1.91 -22.81 -3.69
C VAL A 208 -3.41 -22.63 -3.47
N LYS A 209 -3.78 -22.04 -2.34
CA LYS A 209 -5.18 -21.75 -1.99
C LYS A 209 -5.48 -20.25 -1.96
N ALA A 210 -4.49 -19.45 -1.60
CA ALA A 210 -4.69 -18.01 -1.47
C ALA A 210 -3.42 -17.21 -1.71
N VAL A 211 -3.60 -15.93 -2.03
CA VAL A 211 -2.51 -14.97 -2.27
C VAL A 211 -2.75 -13.70 -1.47
N LEU A 212 -1.76 -13.29 -0.67
CA LEU A 212 -1.66 -11.95 -0.13
C LEU A 212 -1.09 -11.03 -1.23
N CYS A 213 -1.93 -10.15 -1.73
CA CYS A 213 -1.64 -9.28 -2.86
C CYS A 213 -1.16 -7.91 -2.40
N ILE A 214 0.00 -7.50 -2.92
CA ILE A 214 0.70 -6.28 -2.53
C ILE A 214 0.88 -5.32 -3.71
N GLY A 215 0.90 -4.03 -3.43
CA GLY A 215 1.38 -2.99 -4.35
C GLY A 215 0.43 -2.58 -5.47
N GLU A 216 -0.66 -3.31 -5.69
CA GLU A 216 -1.70 -3.00 -6.67
C GLU A 216 -3.08 -3.24 -6.06
N ALA A 217 -4.08 -2.44 -6.47
CA ALA A 217 -5.44 -2.55 -5.94
C ALA A 217 -6.18 -3.78 -6.48
N LEU A 218 -6.75 -4.58 -5.58
CA LEU A 218 -7.65 -5.69 -5.91
C LEU A 218 -9.13 -5.30 -5.91
N ARG A 219 -9.46 -4.16 -5.36
CA ARG A 219 -10.83 -3.65 -5.23
C ARG A 219 -10.97 -2.33 -5.96
N ASP A 220 -12.16 -2.08 -6.48
CA ASP A 220 -12.59 -0.76 -6.91
C ASP A 220 -13.05 0.09 -5.71
N ARG A 221 -13.47 1.33 -5.97
CA ARG A 221 -13.96 2.25 -4.94
C ARG A 221 -15.21 1.75 -4.19
N ASP A 222 -15.98 0.84 -4.81
CA ASP A 222 -17.18 0.23 -4.22
C ASP A 222 -16.85 -1.09 -3.49
N LEU A 223 -15.56 -1.37 -3.27
CA LEU A 223 -15.00 -2.58 -2.65
C LEU A 223 -15.30 -3.87 -3.42
N LYS A 224 -15.71 -3.78 -4.69
CA LYS A 224 -15.89 -4.93 -5.57
C LYS A 224 -14.56 -5.38 -6.15
N PRO A 225 -14.42 -6.64 -6.56
CA PRO A 225 -13.21 -7.09 -7.25
C PRO A 225 -12.90 -6.24 -8.48
N SER A 226 -11.68 -5.70 -8.56
CA SER A 226 -11.19 -4.98 -9.73
C SER A 226 -11.15 -5.92 -10.95
N LEU A 227 -11.05 -5.35 -12.15
CA LEU A 227 -10.92 -6.16 -13.37
C LEU A 227 -9.68 -7.08 -13.30
N LEU A 228 -8.58 -6.61 -12.73
CA LEU A 228 -7.37 -7.41 -12.52
C LEU A 228 -7.66 -8.63 -11.63
N ALA A 229 -8.35 -8.44 -10.50
CA ALA A 229 -8.75 -9.53 -9.62
C ALA A 229 -9.68 -10.53 -10.34
N GLN A 230 -10.65 -10.04 -11.13
CA GLN A 230 -11.57 -10.87 -11.91
C GLN A 230 -10.82 -11.70 -12.97
N LYS A 231 -9.87 -11.10 -13.70
CA LYS A 231 -9.03 -11.82 -14.70
C LYS A 231 -8.23 -12.96 -14.07
N ILE A 232 -7.72 -12.77 -12.87
CA ILE A 232 -6.96 -13.80 -12.14
C ILE A 232 -7.90 -14.92 -11.69
N THR A 233 -8.98 -14.58 -10.97
CA THR A 233 -9.88 -15.58 -10.36
C THR A 233 -10.75 -16.31 -11.36
N SER A 234 -10.96 -15.76 -12.57
CA SER A 234 -11.64 -16.49 -13.65
C SER A 234 -10.82 -17.65 -14.21
N LYS A 235 -9.48 -17.61 -14.09
CA LYS A 235 -8.57 -18.65 -14.57
C LYS A 235 -8.07 -19.55 -13.44
N TRP A 236 -7.65 -18.98 -12.33
CA TRP A 236 -7.04 -19.68 -11.20
C TRP A 236 -7.98 -19.66 -9.98
N ASN A 237 -8.39 -20.84 -9.54
CA ASN A 237 -9.30 -21.00 -8.39
C ASN A 237 -8.59 -20.78 -7.06
N ILE A 238 -8.23 -19.54 -6.78
CA ILE A 238 -7.55 -19.10 -5.56
C ILE A 238 -8.26 -17.90 -4.94
N GLN A 239 -8.11 -17.73 -3.62
CA GLN A 239 -8.59 -16.54 -2.93
C GLN A 239 -7.54 -15.43 -2.97
N LEU A 240 -7.97 -14.20 -3.26
CA LEU A 240 -7.09 -13.02 -3.28
C LEU A 240 -7.42 -12.12 -2.09
N PHE A 241 -6.39 -11.74 -1.32
CA PHE A 241 -6.49 -10.82 -0.21
C PHE A 241 -5.68 -9.56 -0.51
N SER A 242 -6.29 -8.40 -0.43
CA SER A 242 -5.58 -7.12 -0.56
C SER A 242 -4.89 -6.76 0.75
N THR A 243 -3.71 -6.18 0.65
CA THR A 243 -3.06 -5.48 1.76
C THR A 243 -2.52 -4.14 1.30
N TYR A 244 -2.79 -3.10 2.08
CA TYR A 244 -2.29 -1.75 1.86
C TYR A 244 -1.31 -1.40 2.97
N ALA A 245 -0.09 -1.04 2.60
CA ALA A 245 0.99 -0.65 3.52
C ALA A 245 1.95 0.32 2.85
N SER A 246 2.64 1.11 3.65
CA SER A 246 3.80 1.90 3.22
C SER A 246 4.92 1.84 4.25
N THR A 247 6.13 2.23 3.84
CA THR A 247 7.29 2.30 4.73
C THR A 247 7.02 3.29 5.88
N GLU A 248 6.38 4.41 5.59
CA GLU A 248 6.04 5.47 6.55
C GLU A 248 5.07 4.97 7.62
N MET A 249 4.10 4.15 7.25
CA MET A 249 3.11 3.59 8.19
C MET A 249 3.71 2.51 9.10
N SER A 250 4.68 1.75 8.61
CA SER A 250 5.19 0.54 9.28
C SER A 250 4.06 -0.38 9.78
N THR A 251 2.94 -0.37 9.06
CA THR A 251 1.69 -1.08 9.39
C THR A 251 0.95 -1.41 8.10
N ALA A 252 0.30 -2.57 8.07
CA ALA A 252 -0.50 -3.05 6.95
C ALA A 252 -2.00 -3.07 7.31
N PHE A 253 -2.81 -2.67 6.34
CA PHE A 253 -4.27 -2.83 6.37
C PHE A 253 -4.62 -4.01 5.47
N THR A 254 -4.81 -5.19 6.08
CA THR A 254 -5.03 -6.43 5.36
C THR A 254 -6.50 -6.84 5.39
N GLU A 255 -7.03 -7.30 4.27
CA GLU A 255 -8.41 -7.83 4.17
C GLU A 255 -8.56 -9.13 4.97
N CYS A 256 -9.78 -9.37 5.43
CA CYS A 256 -10.23 -10.67 5.90
C CYS A 256 -10.91 -11.46 4.74
N GLU A 257 -11.43 -12.65 5.05
CA GLU A 257 -12.13 -13.53 4.10
C GLU A 257 -13.35 -12.90 3.41
N ILE A 258 -13.90 -11.82 3.99
CA ILE A 258 -15.04 -11.10 3.40
C ILE A 258 -14.60 -10.23 2.21
N GLY A 259 -13.36 -9.74 2.19
CA GLY A 259 -12.78 -9.03 1.05
C GLY A 259 -13.40 -7.65 0.77
N VAL A 260 -13.65 -6.86 1.80
CA VAL A 260 -14.31 -5.55 1.72
C VAL A 260 -13.50 -4.43 2.37
N GLY A 261 -12.22 -4.35 2.02
CA GLY A 261 -11.25 -3.38 2.51
C GLY A 261 -10.36 -3.90 3.64
N GLY A 262 -9.20 -3.26 3.79
CA GLY A 262 -8.17 -3.64 4.76
C GLY A 262 -8.51 -3.20 6.18
N HIS A 263 -8.46 -4.12 7.13
CA HIS A 263 -8.75 -3.85 8.53
C HIS A 263 -7.66 -3.00 9.20
N HIS A 264 -8.10 -2.06 9.99
CA HIS A 264 -7.25 -1.25 10.88
C HIS A 264 -6.63 -2.10 11.99
N GLN A 265 -5.39 -1.81 12.35
CA GLN A 265 -4.67 -2.36 13.50
C GLN A 265 -4.53 -1.27 14.57
N PRO A 266 -5.48 -1.16 15.51
CA PRO A 266 -5.58 -0.01 16.41
C PRO A 266 -4.47 0.08 17.46
N ASP A 267 -3.75 -0.99 17.69
CA ASP A 267 -2.58 -1.06 18.57
C ASP A 267 -1.29 -0.52 17.91
N LEU A 268 -1.29 -0.39 16.60
CA LEU A 268 -0.10 -0.01 15.83
C LEU A 268 -0.20 1.39 15.19
N ILE A 269 -1.41 1.85 14.88
CA ILE A 269 -1.58 3.08 14.11
C ILE A 269 -2.91 3.78 14.42
N ILE A 270 -2.90 5.10 14.43
CA ILE A 270 -4.08 5.95 14.38
C ILE A 270 -4.16 6.55 12.98
N THR A 271 -5.36 6.65 12.41
CA THR A 271 -5.57 7.29 11.11
C THR A 271 -6.63 8.38 11.19
N GLU A 272 -6.39 9.46 10.47
CA GLU A 272 -7.33 10.51 10.13
C GLU A 272 -7.49 10.51 8.61
N ILE A 273 -8.69 10.76 8.10
CA ILE A 273 -8.93 10.96 6.67
C ILE A 273 -9.29 12.43 6.50
N LEU A 274 -8.38 13.22 5.92
CA LEU A 274 -8.46 14.68 5.97
C LEU A 274 -8.77 15.28 4.60
N ASP A 275 -9.56 16.36 4.62
CA ASP A 275 -9.77 17.25 3.48
C ASP A 275 -8.57 18.19 3.22
N GLU A 276 -8.73 19.15 2.32
CA GLU A 276 -7.68 20.13 1.98
C GLU A 276 -7.38 21.10 3.13
N GLU A 277 -8.37 21.38 3.98
CA GLU A 277 -8.29 22.25 5.16
C GLU A 277 -7.82 21.50 6.41
N ASN A 278 -7.49 20.21 6.32
CA ASN A 278 -7.07 19.31 7.39
C ASN A 278 -8.17 19.03 8.43
N ASN A 279 -9.44 19.04 8.02
CA ASN A 279 -10.56 18.52 8.81
C ASN A 279 -10.83 17.07 8.45
N GLU A 280 -11.28 16.27 9.43
CA GLU A 280 -11.68 14.89 9.17
C GLU A 280 -12.95 14.85 8.32
N VAL A 281 -12.94 14.08 7.23
CA VAL A 281 -14.09 13.89 6.34
C VAL A 281 -15.10 12.90 6.94
N GLU A 282 -16.32 12.93 6.45
CA GLU A 282 -17.36 11.97 6.86
C GLU A 282 -17.02 10.54 6.43
N ASN A 283 -17.62 9.56 7.14
CA ASN A 283 -17.42 8.13 6.81
C ASN A 283 -17.84 7.83 5.37
N GLY A 284 -16.95 7.19 4.62
CA GLY A 284 -17.15 6.88 3.19
C GLY A 284 -16.77 8.00 2.23
N GLU A 285 -16.43 9.19 2.69
CA GLU A 285 -15.91 10.25 1.85
C GLU A 285 -14.42 10.07 1.55
N LEU A 286 -13.99 10.62 0.41
CA LEU A 286 -12.60 10.58 -0.04
C LEU A 286 -11.80 11.69 0.66
N GLY A 287 -10.67 11.31 1.25
CA GLY A 287 -9.74 12.26 1.83
C GLY A 287 -8.31 11.72 1.85
N GLU A 288 -7.38 12.54 2.28
CA GLU A 288 -5.96 12.20 2.39
C GLU A 288 -5.70 11.42 3.68
N LEU A 289 -5.17 10.20 3.54
CA LEU A 289 -4.77 9.40 4.69
C LEU A 289 -3.64 10.09 5.46
N THR A 290 -3.93 10.41 6.70
CA THR A 290 -2.97 10.99 7.65
C THR A 290 -2.81 10.01 8.80
N ILE A 291 -1.56 9.73 9.20
CA ILE A 291 -1.27 8.66 10.15
C ILE A 291 -0.47 9.14 11.36
N THR A 292 -0.70 8.48 12.48
CA THR A 292 0.15 8.56 13.67
C THR A 292 0.54 7.14 14.05
N THR A 293 1.85 6.83 13.98
CA THR A 293 2.35 5.50 14.33
C THR A 293 2.39 5.33 15.84
N LEU A 294 2.05 4.14 16.32
CA LEU A 294 2.10 3.78 17.74
C LEU A 294 3.16 2.72 17.99
N GLY A 295 3.95 2.90 19.05
CA GLY A 295 4.96 1.94 19.47
C GLY A 295 6.18 1.82 18.55
N VAL A 296 6.36 2.72 17.59
CA VAL A 296 7.61 2.87 16.82
C VAL A 296 8.62 3.61 17.70
N GLU A 297 9.84 3.08 17.75
CA GLU A 297 10.92 3.61 18.58
C GLU A 297 11.91 4.46 17.77
N GLY A 298 12.35 3.98 16.60
CA GLY A 298 13.39 4.64 15.82
C GLY A 298 12.96 5.96 15.23
N MET A 299 11.94 5.94 14.39
CA MET A 299 11.43 7.12 13.67
C MET A 299 9.89 7.13 13.64
N PRO A 300 9.23 7.37 14.79
CA PRO A 300 7.77 7.46 14.83
C PRO A 300 7.27 8.72 14.12
N LEU A 301 6.09 8.59 13.49
CA LEU A 301 5.43 9.68 12.79
C LEU A 301 4.16 10.10 13.52
N LEU A 302 3.97 11.42 13.63
CA LEU A 302 2.80 12.04 14.25
C LEU A 302 2.10 12.91 13.22
N ARG A 303 0.83 12.61 12.95
CA ARG A 303 -0.06 13.32 12.04
C ARG A 303 0.57 13.53 10.65
N PHE A 304 1.14 12.44 10.12
CA PHE A 304 1.87 12.44 8.85
C PHE A 304 0.92 12.20 7.67
N LYS A 305 0.92 13.12 6.73
CA LYS A 305 0.19 13.03 5.45
C LYS A 305 0.91 12.09 4.49
N THR A 306 0.26 10.98 4.14
CA THR A 306 0.84 9.98 3.24
C THR A 306 0.80 10.40 1.76
N GLY A 307 -0.07 11.34 1.42
CA GLY A 307 -0.39 11.72 0.04
C GLY A 307 -1.38 10.75 -0.63
N ASP A 308 -1.72 9.62 -0.02
CA ASP A 308 -2.65 8.65 -0.57
C ASP A 308 -4.10 9.03 -0.24
N LEU A 309 -4.98 9.00 -1.24
CA LEU A 309 -6.39 9.31 -1.10
C LEU A 309 -7.18 8.01 -0.94
N VAL A 310 -7.91 7.90 0.16
CA VAL A 310 -8.65 6.69 0.55
C VAL A 310 -10.02 7.03 1.13
N ARG A 311 -10.86 5.99 1.30
CA ARG A 311 -12.12 6.08 2.07
C ARG A 311 -12.05 5.18 3.28
N LYS A 312 -12.62 5.67 4.39
CA LYS A 312 -12.82 4.91 5.63
C LYS A 312 -14.21 4.31 5.64
N HIS A 313 -14.31 3.03 5.98
CA HIS A 313 -15.55 2.27 6.08
C HIS A 313 -15.73 1.77 7.50
N SER A 314 -16.61 2.42 8.26
CA SER A 314 -16.81 2.15 9.70
C SER A 314 -17.88 1.12 9.99
N GLU A 315 -18.59 0.59 8.99
CA GLU A 315 -19.61 -0.44 9.17
C GLU A 315 -18.97 -1.72 9.69
N LYS A 316 -19.67 -2.42 10.59
CA LYS A 316 -19.21 -3.67 11.17
C LYS A 316 -18.95 -4.72 10.09
N CYS A 317 -17.74 -5.28 10.07
CA CYS A 317 -17.42 -6.37 9.17
C CYS A 317 -18.07 -7.69 9.60
N LYS A 318 -18.52 -8.48 8.62
CA LYS A 318 -19.08 -9.82 8.86
C LYS A 318 -18.08 -10.82 9.47
N CYS A 319 -16.77 -10.56 9.40
CA CYS A 319 -15.73 -11.36 10.07
C CYS A 319 -15.76 -11.23 11.61
N GLY A 320 -16.56 -10.30 12.15
CA GLY A 320 -16.69 -10.07 13.60
C GLY A 320 -15.71 -9.07 14.19
N SER A 321 -14.79 -8.48 13.40
CA SER A 321 -13.94 -7.37 13.83
C SER A 321 -14.76 -6.09 14.01
N HIS A 322 -14.45 -5.32 15.04
CA HIS A 322 -15.05 -4.01 15.31
C HIS A 322 -14.19 -2.85 14.77
N THR A 323 -13.05 -3.16 14.13
CA THR A 323 -12.21 -2.13 13.51
C THR A 323 -12.84 -1.64 12.19
N TYR A 324 -12.67 -0.36 11.89
CA TYR A 324 -12.98 0.14 10.57
C TYR A 324 -12.01 -0.44 9.52
N ARG A 325 -12.33 -0.23 8.25
CA ARG A 325 -11.54 -0.69 7.12
C ARG A 325 -11.19 0.48 6.22
N LEU A 326 -10.02 0.39 5.57
CA LEU A 326 -9.66 1.30 4.50
C LEU A 326 -10.00 0.67 3.15
N GLY A 327 -10.60 1.46 2.27
CA GLY A 327 -10.75 1.12 0.85
C GLY A 327 -9.41 1.16 0.11
N PRO A 328 -9.44 0.90 -1.21
CA PRO A 328 -8.24 1.02 -2.04
C PRO A 328 -7.75 2.47 -2.08
N VAL A 329 -6.47 2.64 -2.42
CA VAL A 329 -5.93 3.95 -2.76
C VAL A 329 -6.52 4.36 -4.11
N GLU A 330 -7.39 5.38 -4.10
CA GLU A 330 -8.04 5.90 -5.31
C GLU A 330 -7.13 6.84 -6.10
N GLY A 331 -6.09 7.38 -5.46
CA GLY A 331 -5.12 8.26 -6.08
C GLY A 331 -4.07 8.76 -5.11
N ARG A 332 -3.11 9.52 -5.65
CA ARG A 332 -2.18 10.31 -4.84
C ARG A 332 -2.43 11.78 -5.09
N LYS A 333 -2.50 12.57 -4.02
CA LYS A 333 -2.79 14.00 -4.10
C LYS A 333 -1.84 14.74 -5.06
N GLN A 334 -0.57 14.43 -5.00
CA GLN A 334 0.46 14.99 -5.87
C GLN A 334 0.35 14.58 -7.35
N HIS A 335 -0.36 13.46 -7.64
CA HIS A 335 -0.63 13.00 -9.01
C HIS A 335 -2.05 13.36 -9.47
N MET A 336 -2.68 14.31 -8.81
CA MET A 336 -3.96 14.83 -9.26
C MET A 336 -3.80 15.51 -10.62
N ILE A 337 -4.68 15.17 -11.55
CA ILE A 337 -4.68 15.66 -12.92
C ILE A 337 -5.97 16.45 -13.11
N LYS A 338 -5.85 17.74 -13.44
CA LYS A 338 -7.00 18.61 -13.80
C LYS A 338 -7.11 18.70 -15.30
N TYR A 339 -7.81 17.76 -15.93
CA TYR A 339 -7.90 17.64 -17.38
C TYR A 339 -9.31 17.94 -17.88
N LYS A 340 -9.44 19.00 -18.71
CA LYS A 340 -10.70 19.41 -19.36
C LYS A 340 -11.88 19.55 -18.37
N GLY A 341 -11.62 20.14 -17.20
CA GLY A 341 -12.62 20.36 -16.15
C GLY A 341 -12.94 19.14 -15.28
N THR A 342 -12.23 18.03 -15.46
CA THR A 342 -12.38 16.81 -14.67
C THR A 342 -11.14 16.58 -13.82
N THR A 343 -11.31 16.22 -12.55
CA THR A 343 -10.22 15.77 -11.68
C THR A 343 -10.03 14.25 -11.85
N LEU A 344 -8.83 13.85 -12.20
CA LEU A 344 -8.45 12.48 -12.48
C LEU A 344 -7.23 12.07 -11.66
N TYR A 345 -7.05 10.76 -11.53
CA TYR A 345 -5.87 10.15 -10.92
C TYR A 345 -5.37 8.98 -11.78
N PRO A 346 -4.05 8.72 -11.82
CA PRO A 346 -3.48 7.65 -12.65
C PRO A 346 -4.13 6.28 -12.49
N PRO A 347 -4.52 5.80 -11.29
CA PRO A 347 -5.19 4.50 -11.15
C PRO A 347 -6.48 4.39 -11.96
N ALA A 348 -7.25 5.46 -12.05
CA ALA A 348 -8.49 5.45 -12.83
C ALA A 348 -8.24 5.37 -14.34
N LEU A 349 -7.16 6.02 -14.84
CA LEU A 349 -6.74 5.90 -16.24
C LEU A 349 -6.25 4.48 -16.54
N GLN A 350 -5.49 3.87 -15.62
CA GLN A 350 -5.01 2.50 -15.75
C GLN A 350 -6.16 1.48 -15.76
N ASP A 351 -7.19 1.71 -14.92
CA ASP A 351 -8.38 0.85 -14.91
C ASP A 351 -9.07 0.84 -16.28
N VAL A 352 -9.26 2.00 -16.91
CA VAL A 352 -9.82 2.08 -18.27
C VAL A 352 -9.01 1.27 -19.28
N LEU A 353 -7.68 1.40 -19.27
CA LEU A 353 -6.79 0.67 -20.19
C LEU A 353 -6.82 -0.84 -19.95
N SER A 354 -7.03 -1.28 -18.72
CA SER A 354 -7.04 -2.70 -18.34
C SER A 354 -8.20 -3.49 -18.97
N HIS A 355 -9.23 -2.82 -19.52
CA HIS A 355 -10.35 -3.44 -20.22
C HIS A 355 -10.00 -3.95 -21.62
N PHE A 356 -8.81 -3.63 -22.14
CA PHE A 356 -8.38 -4.01 -23.48
C PHE A 356 -7.26 -5.04 -23.41
N ASP A 357 -7.56 -6.31 -23.74
CA ASP A 357 -6.58 -7.41 -23.73
C ASP A 357 -5.53 -7.27 -24.82
N GLU A 358 -5.83 -6.48 -25.84
CA GLU A 358 -4.94 -6.13 -26.93
C GLU A 358 -3.74 -5.30 -26.46
N ILE A 359 -3.89 -4.51 -25.39
CA ILE A 359 -2.82 -3.64 -24.83
C ILE A 359 -1.83 -4.51 -24.02
N LYS A 360 -0.57 -4.48 -24.40
CA LYS A 360 0.51 -5.24 -23.76
C LYS A 360 1.33 -4.41 -22.78
N LEU A 361 1.61 -3.15 -23.12
CA LEU A 361 2.27 -2.18 -22.25
C LEU A 361 1.57 -0.83 -22.41
N HIS A 362 1.59 -0.05 -21.33
CA HIS A 362 1.15 1.34 -21.37
C HIS A 362 2.01 2.21 -20.47
N LEU A 363 2.14 3.48 -20.86
CA LEU A 363 2.75 4.53 -20.08
C LEU A 363 1.86 5.77 -20.16
N ILE A 364 1.48 6.30 -18.99
CA ILE A 364 0.70 7.53 -18.86
C ILE A 364 1.68 8.66 -18.53
N GLU A 365 1.69 9.68 -19.34
CA GLU A 365 2.55 10.85 -19.19
C GLU A 365 1.69 12.10 -19.03
N ILE A 366 2.03 12.94 -18.06
CA ILE A 366 1.32 14.20 -17.80
C ILE A 366 2.27 15.36 -18.07
N TYR A 367 1.77 16.35 -18.77
CA TYR A 367 2.46 17.58 -19.14
C TYR A 367 1.62 18.80 -18.75
N SER A 368 2.26 19.95 -18.57
CA SER A 368 1.58 21.25 -18.59
C SER A 368 1.65 21.82 -20.02
N ASN A 369 0.52 22.31 -20.53
CA ASN A 369 0.53 23.06 -21.78
C ASN A 369 0.91 24.55 -21.55
N GLU A 370 0.99 25.33 -22.62
CA GLU A 370 1.33 26.77 -22.58
C GLU A 370 0.38 27.62 -21.72
N LEU A 371 -0.82 27.13 -21.46
CA LEU A 371 -1.82 27.78 -20.63
C LEU A 371 -1.78 27.31 -19.16
N GLY A 372 -0.81 26.45 -18.80
CA GLY A 372 -0.68 25.88 -17.46
C GLY A 372 -1.77 24.86 -17.11
N THR A 373 -2.47 24.27 -18.11
CA THR A 373 -3.44 23.20 -17.90
C THR A 373 -2.81 21.85 -18.19
N ASP A 374 -3.32 20.80 -17.49
CA ASP A 374 -2.78 19.46 -17.62
C ASP A 374 -3.13 18.84 -18.97
N GLU A 375 -2.17 18.17 -19.57
CA GLU A 375 -2.32 17.33 -20.77
C GLU A 375 -1.93 15.91 -20.48
N ILE A 376 -2.73 14.96 -20.99
CA ILE A 376 -2.51 13.53 -20.80
C ILE A 376 -2.10 12.91 -22.14
N LEU A 377 -0.91 12.29 -22.16
CA LEU A 377 -0.47 11.44 -23.25
C LEU A 377 -0.38 9.99 -22.75
N ILE A 378 -1.06 9.08 -23.42
CA ILE A 378 -0.97 7.65 -23.17
C ILE A 378 -0.21 7.01 -24.32
N ARG A 379 0.93 6.39 -24.02
CA ARG A 379 1.70 5.61 -24.98
C ARG A 379 1.36 4.14 -24.78
N LEU A 380 1.06 3.44 -25.87
CA LEU A 380 0.59 2.07 -25.86
C LEU A 380 1.43 1.16 -26.77
N VAL A 381 1.70 -0.05 -26.28
CA VAL A 381 2.06 -1.19 -27.14
C VAL A 381 0.84 -2.10 -27.22
N SER A 382 0.36 -2.35 -28.41
CA SER A 382 -0.84 -3.18 -28.66
C SER A 382 -0.61 -4.19 -29.77
N ILE A 383 -1.39 -5.27 -29.76
CA ILE A 383 -1.44 -6.22 -30.89
C ILE A 383 -2.38 -5.75 -32.00
N ASP A 384 -3.24 -4.77 -31.69
CA ASP A 384 -4.11 -4.08 -32.66
C ASP A 384 -3.80 -2.58 -32.61
N GLU A 385 -3.30 -2.03 -33.71
CA GLU A 385 -2.91 -0.63 -33.86
C GLU A 385 -3.79 0.10 -34.89
N THR A 386 -4.98 -0.46 -35.19
CA THR A 386 -5.92 0.13 -36.15
C THR A 386 -6.57 1.40 -35.61
N ASP A 387 -7.00 2.28 -36.52
CA ASP A 387 -7.76 3.50 -36.16
C ASP A 387 -9.09 3.14 -35.47
N ASP A 388 -9.71 2.01 -35.84
CA ASP A 388 -10.94 1.52 -35.21
C ASP A 388 -10.70 1.12 -33.76
N PHE A 389 -9.59 0.45 -33.46
CA PHE A 389 -9.21 0.12 -32.08
C PHE A 389 -8.88 1.36 -31.28
N LEU A 390 -8.17 2.32 -31.88
CA LEU A 390 -7.89 3.62 -31.23
C LEU A 390 -9.19 4.38 -30.91
N ALA A 391 -10.16 4.37 -31.84
CA ALA A 391 -11.48 4.98 -31.62
C ALA A 391 -12.21 4.29 -30.46
N LYS A 392 -12.20 2.96 -30.41
CA LYS A 392 -12.79 2.15 -29.32
C LYS A 392 -12.21 2.50 -27.95
N ILE A 393 -10.88 2.66 -27.83
CA ILE A 393 -10.24 3.08 -26.57
C ILE A 393 -10.71 4.49 -26.20
N LYS A 394 -10.68 5.44 -27.15
CA LYS A 394 -11.11 6.83 -26.91
C LYS A 394 -12.58 6.92 -26.48
N ASP A 395 -13.45 6.13 -27.07
CA ASP A 395 -14.86 6.09 -26.69
C ASP A 395 -15.07 5.50 -25.30
N HIS A 396 -14.26 4.50 -24.92
CA HIS A 396 -14.30 3.93 -23.59
C HIS A 396 -13.85 4.96 -22.53
N PHE A 397 -12.79 5.72 -22.78
CA PHE A 397 -12.38 6.84 -21.92
C PHE A 397 -13.51 7.88 -21.80
N ARG A 398 -14.14 8.25 -22.92
CA ARG A 398 -15.26 9.22 -22.91
C ARG A 398 -16.44 8.71 -22.09
N ALA A 399 -16.79 7.45 -22.23
CA ALA A 399 -17.91 6.84 -21.51
C ALA A 399 -17.66 6.73 -20.00
N LYS A 400 -16.44 6.35 -19.60
CA LYS A 400 -16.08 6.11 -18.19
C LYS A 400 -15.68 7.38 -17.46
N MET A 401 -14.94 8.29 -18.09
CA MET A 401 -14.27 9.43 -17.47
C MET A 401 -14.70 10.78 -18.02
N ARG A 402 -15.58 10.81 -19.03
CA ARG A 402 -16.05 12.02 -19.72
C ARG A 402 -14.96 12.86 -20.39
N VAL A 403 -13.77 12.31 -20.52
CA VAL A 403 -12.61 12.93 -21.16
C VAL A 403 -11.97 11.95 -22.13
N THR A 404 -11.20 12.49 -23.08
CA THR A 404 -10.45 11.67 -24.05
C THR A 404 -9.01 12.14 -24.04
N PRO A 405 -8.08 11.37 -23.48
CA PRO A 405 -6.65 11.68 -23.51
C PRO A 405 -6.08 11.54 -24.92
N SER A 406 -4.90 12.12 -25.14
CA SER A 406 -4.10 11.83 -26.32
C SER A 406 -3.51 10.42 -26.20
N ILE A 407 -3.62 9.63 -27.30
CA ILE A 407 -3.14 8.24 -27.32
C ILE A 407 -2.23 8.05 -28.51
N LYS A 408 -1.08 7.40 -28.31
CA LYS A 408 -0.09 7.09 -29.33
C LYS A 408 0.35 5.63 -29.21
N PHE A 409 0.34 4.88 -30.32
CA PHE A 409 1.00 3.59 -30.38
C PHE A 409 2.51 3.74 -30.45
N GLU A 410 3.22 2.83 -29.81
CA GLU A 410 4.67 2.83 -29.70
C GLU A 410 5.20 1.41 -29.85
N ASN A 411 6.45 1.24 -30.30
CA ASN A 411 7.03 -0.07 -30.37
C ASN A 411 7.40 -0.63 -28.99
N PHE A 412 7.41 -1.97 -28.90
CA PHE A 412 7.65 -2.68 -27.63
C PHE A 412 9.01 -2.36 -27.02
N GLU A 413 10.08 -2.33 -27.81
CA GLU A 413 11.44 -2.10 -27.31
C GLU A 413 11.61 -0.71 -26.69
N THR A 414 11.05 0.31 -27.35
CA THR A 414 11.11 1.69 -26.84
C THR A 414 10.36 1.82 -25.51
N LEU A 415 9.14 1.31 -25.44
CA LEU A 415 8.33 1.50 -24.24
C LEU A 415 8.83 0.63 -23.08
N GLN A 416 9.32 -0.58 -23.37
CA GLN A 416 9.88 -1.48 -22.38
C GLN A 416 11.07 -0.86 -21.64
N THR A 417 11.97 -0.17 -22.32
CA THR A 417 13.17 0.46 -21.70
C THR A 417 12.79 1.58 -20.73
N VAL A 418 11.69 2.28 -20.98
CA VAL A 418 11.19 3.34 -20.09
C VAL A 418 10.47 2.74 -18.88
N ILE A 419 9.65 1.71 -19.09
CA ILE A 419 8.82 1.10 -18.05
C ILE A 419 9.66 0.25 -17.08
N PHE A 420 10.63 -0.53 -17.60
CA PHE A 420 11.40 -1.49 -16.79
C PHE A 420 12.86 -1.03 -16.62
N LYS A 421 13.05 0.03 -15.84
CA LYS A 421 14.40 0.51 -15.50
C LYS A 421 15.07 -0.44 -14.50
N PRO A 422 16.37 -0.78 -14.68
CA PRO A 422 17.11 -1.70 -13.80
C PRO A 422 17.14 -1.26 -12.34
N GLU A 423 17.18 0.04 -12.10
CA GLU A 423 17.19 0.65 -10.77
C GLU A 423 15.80 0.70 -10.11
N SER A 424 14.72 0.56 -10.89
CA SER A 424 13.37 0.61 -10.35
C SER A 424 12.90 -0.76 -9.81
N ARG A 425 12.30 -0.77 -8.63
CA ARG A 425 11.70 -1.97 -8.02
C ARG A 425 10.34 -2.34 -8.65
N LYS A 426 9.69 -1.38 -9.31
CA LYS A 426 8.36 -1.54 -9.92
C LYS A 426 8.38 -1.00 -11.34
N PRO A 427 7.54 -1.54 -12.25
CA PRO A 427 7.34 -0.93 -13.55
C PRO A 427 6.88 0.53 -13.41
N ILE A 428 7.43 1.40 -14.23
CA ILE A 428 7.04 2.81 -14.30
C ILE A 428 5.91 2.92 -15.33
N THR A 429 4.68 3.00 -14.87
CA THR A 429 3.49 3.12 -15.73
C THR A 429 2.90 4.53 -15.76
N PHE A 430 3.49 5.44 -14.99
CA PHE A 430 3.09 6.83 -14.89
C PHE A 430 4.32 7.72 -14.72
N ILE A 431 4.39 8.81 -15.49
CA ILE A 431 5.42 9.85 -15.35
C ILE A 431 4.72 11.22 -15.38
N ASP A 432 5.06 12.05 -14.41
CA ASP A 432 4.59 13.44 -14.32
C ASP A 432 5.75 14.36 -14.74
N TYR A 433 5.56 15.03 -15.86
CA TYR A 433 6.51 16.00 -16.41
C TYR A 433 6.12 17.44 -16.10
N ARG A 434 5.06 17.67 -15.33
CA ARG A 434 4.72 19.01 -14.88
C ARG A 434 5.86 19.51 -13.99
N GLU A 435 6.34 20.68 -14.27
CA GLU A 435 7.31 21.34 -13.39
C GLU A 435 6.68 21.48 -12.00
N ASN A 436 7.44 21.15 -10.99
CA ASN A 436 7.04 21.38 -9.61
C ASN A 436 6.95 22.91 -9.41
N SER A 437 5.75 23.46 -9.63
CA SER A 437 5.42 24.86 -9.37
C SER A 437 5.25 25.11 -7.88
#